data_020214ae7b11c53a3d2a9aa3c9685045
#
_entry.id   020214ae7b11c53a3d2a9aa3c9685045
#
_cell.length_a   1.000
_cell.length_b   1.000
_cell.length_c   1.000
_cell.angle_alpha   90.00
_cell.angle_beta   90.00
_cell.angle_gamma   90.00
#
_symmetry.space_group_name_H-M   'P 1'
#
loop_
_entity.id
_entity.type
_entity.pdbx_description
1 polymer ?
#
loop_
_entity_poly.entity_id
_entity_poly.type
_entity_poly.pdbx_seq_one_letter_code
_entity_poly.pdbx_strand_id
1 'polypeptide(L)'
;GPVTLDVGNVGVYQAVLRHSGIEDDAANTIFDALQRKSLPDLDEAVITIDVETASVLRALVNLHGGPEVLDQARACLVNVPEALAALDEVEQVIAFVRSVHPSVSVYVDLAELRGFQYHTGLVFAAYLEGVGTAVAMGGRYDNVGAVFGRSRPATGFAFDLKALMATAKPAVANDKPVSAPDLRDA
;
A
#
# COMPACT_ATOMS: atom_id res chain seq x y z
N GLY A 1 17.11 13.50 -2.95
CA GLY A 1 16.24 14.08 -1.92
C GLY A 1 15.77 13.02 -0.94
N PRO A 2 15.22 13.39 0.21
CA PRO A 2 14.62 12.43 1.12
C PRO A 2 13.45 11.68 0.46
N VAL A 3 13.34 10.39 0.82
CA VAL A 3 12.31 9.49 0.33
C VAL A 3 11.34 9.20 1.47
N THR A 4 10.05 9.30 1.18
CA THR A 4 8.98 8.80 2.06
C THR A 4 8.34 7.59 1.40
N LEU A 5 8.27 6.50 2.14
CA LEU A 5 7.57 5.28 1.73
C LEU A 5 6.25 5.21 2.50
N ASP A 6 5.16 5.30 1.78
CA ASP A 6 3.82 5.07 2.30
C ASP A 6 3.50 3.56 2.15
N VAL A 7 3.07 2.92 3.23
CA VAL A 7 2.85 1.47 3.29
C VAL A 7 1.49 1.18 3.90
N GLY A 8 0.73 0.35 3.23
CA GLY A 8 -0.54 -0.19 3.72
C GLY A 8 -0.65 -1.69 3.48
N ASN A 9 -1.76 -2.26 3.92
CA ASN A 9 -2.08 -3.66 3.63
C ASN A 9 -3.59 -3.80 3.44
N VAL A 10 -4.03 -4.06 2.22
CA VAL A 10 -5.44 -4.26 1.89
C VAL A 10 -6.04 -5.46 2.62
N GLY A 11 -5.20 -6.39 3.06
CA GLY A 11 -5.60 -7.54 3.87
C GLY A 11 -6.27 -7.16 5.19
N VAL A 12 -5.94 -5.99 5.77
CA VAL A 12 -6.60 -5.49 6.98
C VAL A 12 -8.09 -5.26 6.71
N TYR A 13 -8.40 -4.48 5.67
CA TYR A 13 -9.78 -4.21 5.27
C TYR A 13 -10.52 -5.48 4.88
N GLN A 14 -9.91 -6.32 4.04
CA GLN A 14 -10.49 -7.58 3.62
C GLN A 14 -10.77 -8.51 4.81
N ALA A 15 -9.91 -8.53 5.82
CA ALA A 15 -10.11 -9.32 7.03
C ALA A 15 -11.32 -8.82 7.84
N VAL A 16 -11.49 -7.51 7.98
CA VAL A 16 -12.67 -6.91 8.65
C VAL A 16 -13.95 -7.29 7.91
N LEU A 17 -13.97 -7.18 6.58
CA LEU A 17 -15.14 -7.56 5.77
C LEU A 17 -15.51 -9.03 5.96
N ARG A 18 -14.53 -9.94 5.85
CA ARG A 18 -14.76 -11.38 6.02
C ARG A 18 -15.26 -11.72 7.43
N HIS A 19 -14.63 -11.14 8.43
CA HIS A 19 -14.99 -11.36 9.84
C HIS A 19 -16.44 -10.97 10.12
N SER A 20 -16.90 -9.89 9.49
CA SER A 20 -18.24 -9.32 9.71
C SER A 20 -19.28 -9.80 8.70
N GLY A 21 -18.91 -10.62 7.73
CA GLY A 21 -19.83 -11.14 6.71
C GLY A 21 -20.43 -10.04 5.81
N ILE A 22 -19.71 -8.94 5.60
CA ILE A 22 -20.16 -7.83 4.74
C ILE A 22 -20.07 -8.27 3.27
N GLU A 23 -21.19 -8.13 2.55
CA GLU A 23 -21.28 -8.51 1.14
C GLU A 23 -20.68 -7.44 0.20
N ASP A 24 -20.42 -7.84 -1.06
CA ASP A 24 -19.65 -7.07 -2.04
C ASP A 24 -20.19 -5.64 -2.29
N ASP A 25 -21.52 -5.44 -2.37
CA ASP A 25 -22.09 -4.11 -2.63
C ASP A 25 -21.85 -3.14 -1.47
N ALA A 26 -22.06 -3.61 -0.24
CA ALA A 26 -21.76 -2.82 0.97
C ALA A 26 -20.25 -2.61 1.12
N ALA A 27 -19.45 -3.63 0.82
CA ALA A 27 -18.00 -3.53 0.84
C ALA A 27 -17.47 -2.44 -0.12
N ASN A 28 -18.01 -2.37 -1.34
CA ASN A 28 -17.61 -1.36 -2.30
C ASN A 28 -17.99 0.08 -1.83
N THR A 29 -19.16 0.25 -1.24
CA THR A 29 -19.60 1.55 -0.71
C THR A 29 -18.71 2.00 0.45
N ILE A 30 -18.40 1.08 1.37
CA ILE A 30 -17.48 1.33 2.49
C ILE A 30 -16.06 1.64 1.98
N PHE A 31 -15.59 0.88 0.98
CA PHE A 31 -14.31 1.13 0.33
C PHE A 31 -14.20 2.54 -0.24
N ASP A 32 -15.21 2.99 -0.98
CA ASP A 32 -15.21 4.32 -1.58
C ASP A 32 -15.18 5.43 -0.52
N ALA A 33 -15.88 5.25 0.61
CA ALA A 33 -15.87 6.18 1.72
C ALA A 33 -14.49 6.21 2.43
N LEU A 34 -13.89 5.05 2.65
CA LEU A 34 -12.54 4.92 3.24
C LEU A 34 -11.48 5.55 2.35
N GLN A 35 -11.50 5.28 1.04
CA GLN A 35 -10.55 5.88 0.09
C GLN A 35 -10.59 7.40 0.09
N ARG A 36 -11.79 7.98 0.18
CA ARG A 36 -11.98 9.42 0.26
C ARG A 36 -11.75 9.97 1.68
N LYS A 37 -11.51 9.10 2.65
CA LYS A 37 -11.43 9.44 4.08
C LYS A 37 -12.62 10.28 4.55
N SER A 38 -13.79 9.98 4.00
CA SER A 38 -15.04 10.68 4.29
C SER A 38 -15.79 9.99 5.42
N LEU A 39 -15.65 10.51 6.64
CA LEU A 39 -16.42 9.99 7.80
C LEU A 39 -17.94 10.10 7.60
N PRO A 40 -18.52 11.20 7.05
CA PRO A 40 -19.94 11.26 6.81
C PRO A 40 -20.45 10.17 5.85
N ASP A 41 -19.76 9.93 4.73
CA ASP A 41 -20.13 8.87 3.77
C ASP A 41 -19.97 7.48 4.40
N LEU A 42 -18.94 7.31 5.23
CA LEU A 42 -18.71 6.06 5.95
C LEU A 42 -19.82 5.81 6.99
N ASP A 43 -20.25 6.83 7.73
CA ASP A 43 -21.34 6.72 8.69
C ASP A 43 -22.65 6.28 8.03
N GLU A 44 -22.93 6.76 6.84
CA GLU A 44 -24.07 6.33 6.05
C GLU A 44 -23.89 4.89 5.55
N ALA A 45 -22.71 4.55 5.05
CA ALA A 45 -22.41 3.21 4.53
C ALA A 45 -22.50 2.11 5.59
N VAL A 46 -22.20 2.41 6.86
CA VAL A 46 -22.18 1.44 7.96
C VAL A 46 -23.46 1.43 8.81
N ILE A 47 -24.52 2.13 8.41
CA ILE A 47 -25.75 2.30 9.23
C ILE A 47 -26.44 0.98 9.56
N THR A 48 -26.31 -0.03 8.68
CA THR A 48 -26.88 -1.37 8.86
C THR A 48 -25.88 -2.38 9.41
N ILE A 49 -24.64 -1.97 9.64
CA ILE A 49 -23.56 -2.81 10.15
C ILE A 49 -23.62 -2.82 11.68
N ASP A 50 -23.19 -3.90 12.30
CA ASP A 50 -23.09 -3.95 13.76
C ASP A 50 -22.13 -2.89 14.31
N VAL A 51 -22.38 -2.48 15.55
CA VAL A 51 -21.69 -1.32 16.17
C VAL A 51 -20.19 -1.56 16.31
N GLU A 52 -19.75 -2.79 16.58
CA GLU A 52 -18.34 -3.13 16.74
C GLU A 52 -17.59 -2.99 15.41
N THR A 53 -18.10 -3.64 14.37
CA THR A 53 -17.54 -3.52 13.01
C THR A 53 -17.56 -2.09 12.50
N ALA A 54 -18.67 -1.37 12.67
CA ALA A 54 -18.77 0.03 12.28
C ALA A 54 -17.73 0.90 13.01
N SER A 55 -17.46 0.63 14.28
CA SER A 55 -16.43 1.33 15.06
C SER A 55 -15.03 1.06 14.51
N VAL A 56 -14.73 -0.19 14.15
CA VAL A 56 -13.45 -0.59 13.52
C VAL A 56 -13.26 0.13 12.19
N LEU A 57 -14.28 0.12 11.31
CA LEU A 57 -14.21 0.76 10.00
C LEU A 57 -13.98 2.27 10.10
N ARG A 58 -14.65 2.94 11.07
CA ARG A 58 -14.39 4.36 11.36
C ARG A 58 -12.97 4.62 11.86
N ALA A 59 -12.45 3.73 12.69
CA ALA A 59 -11.09 3.85 13.19
C ALA A 59 -10.06 3.79 12.05
N LEU A 60 -10.26 2.94 11.02
CA LEU A 60 -9.33 2.82 9.89
C LEU A 60 -9.05 4.15 9.20
N VAL A 61 -10.03 5.06 9.12
CA VAL A 61 -9.86 6.39 8.51
C VAL A 61 -8.74 7.18 9.18
N ASN A 62 -8.58 7.00 10.50
CA ASN A 62 -7.63 7.75 11.34
C ASN A 62 -6.35 6.93 11.64
N LEU A 63 -6.29 5.67 11.24
CA LEU A 63 -5.13 4.81 11.45
C LEU A 63 -4.06 5.05 10.36
N HIS A 64 -3.48 6.24 10.40
CA HIS A 64 -2.39 6.66 9.54
C HIS A 64 -1.38 7.52 10.30
N GLY A 65 -0.11 7.44 9.92
CA GLY A 65 0.95 8.18 10.60
C GLY A 65 2.30 7.45 10.55
N GLY A 66 3.14 7.68 11.53
CA GLY A 66 4.36 6.90 11.72
C GLY A 66 4.06 5.46 12.12
N PRO A 67 5.08 4.60 12.18
CA PRO A 67 4.91 3.17 12.52
C PRO A 67 4.23 2.89 13.86
N GLU A 68 4.22 3.85 14.78
CA GLU A 68 3.52 3.78 16.07
C GLU A 68 1.99 3.63 15.92
N VAL A 69 1.44 3.93 14.75
CA VAL A 69 0.01 3.72 14.46
C VAL A 69 -0.37 2.23 14.50
N LEU A 70 0.59 1.33 14.29
CA LEU A 70 0.35 -0.11 14.34
C LEU A 70 -0.12 -0.59 15.72
N ASP A 71 0.35 0.03 16.81
CA ASP A 71 -0.10 -0.30 18.17
C ASP A 71 -1.58 0.07 18.35
N GLN A 72 -1.99 1.23 17.84
CA GLN A 72 -3.39 1.65 17.87
C GLN A 72 -4.27 0.72 17.01
N ALA A 73 -3.78 0.34 15.83
CA ALA A 73 -4.46 -0.59 14.94
C ALA A 73 -4.66 -1.97 15.59
N ARG A 74 -3.64 -2.50 16.27
CA ARG A 74 -3.73 -3.77 17.01
C ARG A 74 -4.80 -3.71 18.10
N ALA A 75 -4.88 -2.61 18.83
CA ALA A 75 -5.91 -2.42 19.85
C ALA A 75 -7.33 -2.40 19.26
N CYS A 76 -7.52 -1.74 18.11
CA CYS A 76 -8.82 -1.68 17.43
C CYS A 76 -9.23 -3.03 16.78
N LEU A 77 -8.25 -3.81 16.33
CA LEU A 77 -8.45 -5.03 15.53
C LEU A 77 -8.27 -6.32 16.34
N VAL A 78 -8.25 -6.24 17.68
CA VAL A 78 -7.95 -7.36 18.58
C VAL A 78 -8.81 -8.59 18.32
N ASN A 79 -10.08 -8.40 17.90
CA ASN A 79 -11.03 -9.47 17.62
C ASN A 79 -10.97 -9.98 16.16
N VAL A 80 -10.05 -9.46 15.33
CA VAL A 80 -9.90 -9.84 13.91
C VAL A 80 -8.50 -10.41 13.66
N PRO A 81 -8.25 -11.70 13.97
CA PRO A 81 -6.90 -12.29 13.91
C PRO A 81 -6.22 -12.17 12.54
N GLU A 82 -6.99 -12.27 11.46
CA GLU A 82 -6.44 -12.12 10.10
C GLU A 82 -5.95 -10.68 9.82
N ALA A 83 -6.61 -9.68 10.41
CA ALA A 83 -6.14 -8.30 10.32
C ALA A 83 -4.85 -8.10 11.12
N LEU A 84 -4.73 -8.73 12.30
CA LEU A 84 -3.47 -8.71 13.07
C LEU A 84 -2.32 -9.32 12.29
N ALA A 85 -2.55 -10.44 11.59
CA ALA A 85 -1.53 -11.03 10.71
C ALA A 85 -1.11 -10.09 9.58
N ALA A 86 -2.07 -9.34 9.01
CA ALA A 86 -1.76 -8.33 7.98
C ALA A 86 -0.94 -7.15 8.55
N LEU A 87 -1.16 -6.75 9.81
CA LEU A 87 -0.32 -5.76 10.50
C LEU A 87 1.09 -6.28 10.76
N ASP A 88 1.25 -7.57 11.09
CA ASP A 88 2.56 -8.19 11.27
C ASP A 88 3.39 -8.13 9.98
N GLU A 89 2.77 -8.32 8.81
CA GLU A 89 3.44 -8.15 7.51
C GLU A 89 3.92 -6.70 7.31
N VAL A 90 3.10 -5.70 7.65
CA VAL A 90 3.49 -4.28 7.57
C VAL A 90 4.69 -4.01 8.48
N GLU A 91 4.64 -4.46 9.73
CA GLU A 91 5.72 -4.27 10.70
C GLU A 91 7.04 -4.89 10.24
N GLN A 92 7.00 -6.11 9.69
CA GLN A 92 8.18 -6.79 9.14
C GLN A 92 8.81 -5.99 7.99
N VAL A 93 7.99 -5.44 7.07
CA VAL A 93 8.50 -4.61 5.98
C VAL A 93 9.11 -3.32 6.50
N ILE A 94 8.48 -2.66 7.48
CA ILE A 94 9.03 -1.47 8.11
C ILE A 94 10.39 -1.77 8.76
N ALA A 95 10.48 -2.86 9.53
CA ALA A 95 11.72 -3.28 10.16
C ALA A 95 12.83 -3.54 9.13
N PHE A 96 12.49 -4.22 8.04
CA PHE A 96 13.42 -4.48 6.95
C PHE A 96 13.90 -3.18 6.28
N VAL A 97 12.98 -2.30 5.89
CA VAL A 97 13.31 -1.01 5.25
C VAL A 97 14.23 -0.19 6.14
N ARG A 98 13.92 -0.08 7.44
CA ARG A 98 14.75 0.65 8.40
C ARG A 98 16.15 0.04 8.56
N SER A 99 16.27 -1.27 8.47
CA SER A 99 17.56 -1.95 8.60
C SER A 99 18.48 -1.72 7.40
N VAL A 100 17.91 -1.64 6.18
CA VAL A 100 18.68 -1.52 4.93
C VAL A 100 18.81 -0.06 4.48
N HIS A 101 17.77 0.73 4.71
CA HIS A 101 17.66 2.12 4.28
C HIS A 101 17.20 3.05 5.42
N PRO A 102 18.01 3.29 6.44
CA PRO A 102 17.60 4.04 7.64
C PRO A 102 17.23 5.51 7.36
N SER A 103 17.62 6.04 6.21
CA SER A 103 17.26 7.40 5.77
C SER A 103 15.87 7.51 5.12
N VAL A 104 15.20 6.40 4.84
CA VAL A 104 13.85 6.39 4.29
C VAL A 104 12.85 6.62 5.42
N SER A 105 12.03 7.65 5.28
CA SER A 105 10.90 7.86 6.18
C SER A 105 9.77 6.90 5.82
N VAL A 106 9.21 6.21 6.81
CA VAL A 106 8.08 5.32 6.59
C VAL A 106 6.82 5.93 7.19
N TYR A 107 5.80 6.00 6.39
CA TYR A 107 4.44 6.39 6.75
C TYR A 107 3.53 5.17 6.58
N VAL A 108 2.62 4.94 7.50
CA VAL A 108 1.63 3.86 7.44
C VAL A 108 0.27 4.48 7.18
N ASP A 109 -0.49 3.90 6.27
CA ASP A 109 -1.89 4.26 6.04
C ASP A 109 -2.74 2.99 5.85
N LEU A 110 -3.55 2.66 6.86
CA LEU A 110 -4.37 1.45 6.83
C LEU A 110 -5.69 1.63 6.05
N ALA A 111 -5.99 2.88 5.64
CA ALA A 111 -7.04 3.19 4.68
C ALA A 111 -6.50 3.38 3.25
N GLU A 112 -5.20 3.12 3.01
CA GLU A 112 -4.65 3.07 1.67
C GLU A 112 -5.08 1.77 0.99
N LEU A 113 -6.17 1.84 0.27
CA LEU A 113 -6.83 0.69 -0.35
C LEU A 113 -6.74 0.72 -1.88
N ARG A 114 -5.86 1.55 -2.47
CA ARG A 114 -5.71 1.62 -3.93
C ARG A 114 -5.49 0.23 -4.52
N GLY A 115 -6.34 -0.10 -5.49
CA GLY A 115 -6.27 -1.40 -6.16
C GLY A 115 -6.63 -2.59 -5.26
N PHE A 116 -7.45 -2.40 -4.21
CA PHE A 116 -7.81 -3.48 -3.28
C PHE A 116 -8.42 -4.71 -3.98
N GLN A 117 -9.05 -4.52 -5.14
CA GLN A 117 -9.59 -5.62 -5.96
C GLN A 117 -8.49 -6.46 -6.62
N TYR A 118 -7.29 -5.90 -6.80
CA TYR A 118 -6.13 -6.59 -7.38
C TYR A 118 -5.15 -7.05 -6.32
N HIS A 119 -4.94 -6.22 -5.28
CA HIS A 119 -3.98 -6.51 -4.24
C HIS A 119 -4.54 -7.51 -3.24
N THR A 120 -3.67 -8.36 -2.74
CA THR A 120 -4.01 -9.42 -1.77
C THR A 120 -3.27 -9.24 -0.45
N GLY A 121 -2.52 -8.17 -0.28
CA GLY A 121 -1.70 -7.92 0.90
C GLY A 121 -1.10 -6.52 0.86
N LEU A 122 0.19 -6.43 1.13
CA LEU A 122 0.94 -5.18 1.16
C LEU A 122 0.79 -4.36 -0.11
N VAL A 123 0.66 -3.05 0.08
CA VAL A 123 0.72 -2.01 -0.95
C VAL A 123 1.69 -0.93 -0.49
N PHE A 124 2.33 -0.26 -1.44
CA PHE A 124 3.21 0.85 -1.12
C PHE A 124 3.19 1.93 -2.21
N ALA A 125 3.55 3.14 -1.81
CA ALA A 125 3.86 4.25 -2.70
C ALA A 125 5.10 4.98 -2.18
N ALA A 126 6.01 5.34 -3.09
CA ALA A 126 7.21 6.09 -2.75
C ALA A 126 7.10 7.53 -3.25
N TYR A 127 7.45 8.46 -2.41
CA TYR A 127 7.41 9.89 -2.68
C TYR A 127 8.80 10.50 -2.52
N LEU A 128 9.11 11.46 -3.37
CA LEU A 128 10.31 12.29 -3.27
C LEU A 128 9.93 13.73 -2.89
N GLU A 129 10.75 14.34 -2.07
CA GLU A 129 10.58 15.76 -1.73
C GLU A 129 10.55 16.63 -2.99
N GLY A 130 9.56 17.51 -3.08
CA GLY A 130 9.35 18.41 -4.22
C GLY A 130 8.61 17.77 -5.42
N VAL A 131 8.22 16.48 -5.34
CA VAL A 131 7.39 15.81 -6.34
C VAL A 131 6.00 15.57 -5.75
N GLY A 132 4.96 16.16 -6.38
CA GLY A 132 3.59 16.11 -5.86
C GLY A 132 2.85 14.79 -6.08
N THR A 133 3.50 13.80 -6.70
CA THR A 133 2.92 12.48 -7.00
C THR A 133 3.87 11.36 -6.58
N ALA A 134 3.35 10.16 -6.37
CA ALA A 134 4.17 9.00 -6.13
C ALA A 134 5.10 8.73 -7.34
N VAL A 135 6.39 8.53 -7.07
CA VAL A 135 7.39 8.20 -8.09
C VAL A 135 7.51 6.70 -8.33
N ALA A 136 7.08 5.89 -7.40
CA ALA A 136 6.93 4.45 -7.55
C ALA A 136 5.73 3.97 -6.72
N MET A 137 5.07 2.92 -7.16
CA MET A 137 4.00 2.27 -6.43
C MET A 137 3.92 0.79 -6.80
N GLY A 138 3.45 -0.02 -5.87
CA GLY A 138 3.32 -1.45 -6.09
C GLY A 138 2.66 -2.17 -4.92
N GLY A 139 2.70 -3.50 -4.97
CA GLY A 139 2.12 -4.32 -3.92
C GLY A 139 2.16 -5.80 -4.24
N ARG A 140 1.43 -6.57 -3.44
CA ARG A 140 1.24 -8.01 -3.58
C ARG A 140 -0.12 -8.30 -4.23
N TYR A 141 -0.15 -9.20 -5.21
CA TYR A 141 -1.35 -9.54 -6.00
C TYR A 141 -1.35 -11.01 -6.44
N ASP A 142 -1.54 -11.92 -5.50
CA ASP A 142 -1.42 -13.37 -5.69
C ASP A 142 -2.48 -13.95 -6.66
N ASN A 143 -3.62 -13.27 -6.82
CA ASN A 143 -4.77 -13.76 -7.57
C ASN A 143 -4.74 -13.41 -9.08
N VAL A 144 -3.84 -12.55 -9.53
CA VAL A 144 -3.78 -12.13 -10.94
C VAL A 144 -3.57 -13.32 -11.89
N GLY A 145 -2.83 -14.33 -11.45
CA GLY A 145 -2.62 -15.55 -12.21
C GLY A 145 -3.84 -16.48 -12.33
N ALA A 146 -4.87 -16.28 -11.49
CA ALA A 146 -6.08 -17.14 -11.49
C ALA A 146 -6.81 -17.09 -12.83
N VAL A 147 -6.85 -15.94 -13.49
CA VAL A 147 -7.45 -15.75 -14.83
C VAL A 147 -6.77 -16.62 -15.87
N PHE A 148 -5.51 -16.97 -15.65
CA PHE A 148 -4.73 -17.88 -16.49
C PHE A 148 -4.66 -19.31 -15.93
N GLY A 149 -5.61 -19.65 -15.03
CA GLY A 149 -5.80 -21.00 -14.49
C GLY A 149 -4.97 -21.35 -13.25
N ARG A 150 -4.12 -20.45 -12.72
CA ARG A 150 -3.31 -20.74 -11.53
C ARG A 150 -2.92 -19.51 -10.74
N SER A 151 -3.43 -19.38 -9.51
CA SER A 151 -2.94 -18.38 -8.55
C SER A 151 -1.52 -18.71 -8.09
N ARG A 152 -0.67 -17.70 -7.98
CA ARG A 152 0.69 -17.78 -7.44
C ARG A 152 1.01 -16.52 -6.67
N PRO A 153 1.78 -16.60 -5.58
CA PRO A 153 2.31 -15.40 -4.93
C PRO A 153 3.04 -14.53 -5.95
N ALA A 154 2.62 -13.28 -6.03
CA ALA A 154 3.18 -12.30 -6.95
C ALA A 154 3.29 -10.93 -6.29
N THR A 155 4.41 -10.27 -6.53
CA THR A 155 4.64 -8.88 -6.15
C THR A 155 5.20 -8.13 -7.36
N GLY A 156 4.93 -6.85 -7.44
CA GLY A 156 5.51 -6.01 -8.47
C GLY A 156 5.31 -4.54 -8.16
N PHE A 157 5.96 -3.74 -8.97
CA PHE A 157 5.88 -2.29 -8.85
C PHE A 157 6.05 -1.62 -10.22
N ALA A 158 5.56 -0.38 -10.30
CA ALA A 158 5.81 0.56 -11.40
C ALA A 158 6.47 1.81 -10.83
N PHE A 159 7.27 2.49 -11.65
CA PHE A 159 7.87 3.77 -11.31
C PHE A 159 7.78 4.76 -12.47
N ASP A 160 7.67 6.05 -12.14
CA ASP A 160 7.68 7.13 -13.12
C ASP A 160 9.12 7.57 -13.40
N LEU A 161 9.67 7.05 -14.50
CA LEU A 161 11.03 7.36 -14.90
C LEU A 161 11.22 8.86 -15.20
N LYS A 162 10.20 9.55 -15.74
CA LYS A 162 10.29 10.99 -16.04
C LYS A 162 10.37 11.82 -14.77
N ALA A 163 9.52 11.49 -13.78
CA ALA A 163 9.57 12.14 -12.47
C ALA A 163 10.92 11.91 -11.79
N LEU A 164 11.45 10.69 -11.83
CA LEU A 164 12.77 10.37 -11.27
C LEU A 164 13.90 11.12 -11.97
N MET A 165 13.86 11.19 -13.31
CA MET A 165 14.86 11.93 -14.08
C MET A 165 14.84 13.44 -13.78
N ALA A 166 13.66 14.02 -13.55
CA ALA A 166 13.52 15.44 -13.21
C ALA A 166 14.16 15.79 -11.85
N THR A 167 14.26 14.81 -10.94
CA THR A 167 14.89 15.00 -9.63
C THR A 167 16.36 14.56 -9.59
N ALA A 168 16.82 13.84 -10.61
CA ALA A 168 18.21 13.41 -10.71
C ALA A 168 19.12 14.61 -10.93
N LYS A 169 20.23 14.68 -10.16
CA LYS A 169 21.31 15.61 -10.49
C LYS A 169 21.85 15.24 -11.87
N PRO A 170 22.14 16.22 -12.75
CA PRO A 170 22.76 15.91 -14.04
C PRO A 170 23.96 15.00 -13.81
N ALA A 171 23.95 13.83 -14.45
CA ALA A 171 25.13 12.98 -14.45
C ALA A 171 26.27 13.81 -15.05
N VAL A 172 27.41 13.86 -14.36
CA VAL A 172 28.62 14.38 -14.95
C VAL A 172 28.86 13.58 -16.22
N ALA A 173 28.79 14.26 -17.37
CA ALA A 173 28.94 13.59 -18.66
C ALA A 173 30.29 12.84 -18.63
N ASN A 174 30.17 11.52 -18.70
CA ASN A 174 31.36 10.69 -18.83
C ASN A 174 31.69 10.72 -20.32
N ASP A 175 32.57 11.64 -20.72
CA ASP A 175 32.97 11.87 -22.12
C ASP A 175 33.67 10.67 -22.77
N LYS A 176 33.64 9.49 -22.17
CA LYS A 176 34.13 8.29 -22.81
C LYS A 176 33.09 7.81 -23.83
N PRO A 177 33.39 7.82 -25.13
CA PRO A 177 32.49 7.29 -26.12
C PRO A 177 32.22 5.80 -25.81
N VAL A 178 30.94 5.45 -25.79
CA VAL A 178 30.52 4.03 -25.71
C VAL A 178 30.86 3.43 -27.07
N SER A 179 31.89 2.58 -27.15
CA SER A 179 32.19 1.81 -28.35
C SER A 179 31.11 0.76 -28.55
N ALA A 180 30.35 0.88 -29.62
CA ALA A 180 29.45 -0.20 -30.04
C ALA A 180 30.30 -1.37 -30.59
N PRO A 181 29.95 -2.63 -30.29
CA PRO A 181 30.63 -3.77 -30.93
C PRO A 181 30.46 -3.70 -32.43
N ASP A 182 31.54 -4.01 -33.19
CA ASP A 182 31.49 -4.05 -34.63
C ASP A 182 30.64 -5.24 -35.05
N LEU A 183 29.48 -4.98 -35.65
CA LEU A 183 28.53 -6.01 -36.10
C LEU A 183 29.04 -6.84 -37.30
N ARG A 184 30.29 -6.66 -37.75
CA ARG A 184 30.89 -7.38 -38.89
C ARG A 184 31.52 -8.70 -38.50
N ASP A 185 31.62 -9.00 -37.21
CA ASP A 185 32.24 -10.22 -36.68
C ASP A 185 31.21 -11.23 -36.12
N ALA A 186 29.93 -11.18 -36.54
CA ALA A 186 28.86 -12.11 -36.14
C ALA A 186 28.38 -12.94 -37.34
#